data_646c49cd0a65ef4c3be1b1152f995294
#
_entry.id   646c49cd0a65ef4c3be1b1152f995294
#
_cell.length_a   1.000
_cell.length_b   1.000
_cell.length_c   1.000
_cell.angle_alpha   90.00
_cell.angle_beta   90.00
_cell.angle_gamma   90.00
#
_symmetry.space_group_name_H-M   'P 1'
#
loop_
_entity.id
_entity.type
_entity.pdbx_description
1 polymer ?
#
loop_
_entity_poly.entity_id
_entity_poly.type
_entity_poly.pdbx_seq_one_letter_code
_entity_poly.pdbx_strand_id
1 'polypeptide(L)'
;MQKGRLPRILIVTAGYGEGHNSAARGVRDSLAGRAEVRVTDLCAEAMPRMFRLTRAAYLWTISRMPRLWKWMYEVSDRRNMAEKPVRGIAPVERLLERLLREWKPDAVVCTYMVYPYMLDSLASRTGRAVPYLTVVTDSFVINKSWLCSKSPLWAVTDPWTRAIMEEKGLPQDRLRVTGFPVNPVLGALAEEHPLSWKEGEPFRVLYFAQRSARHARAELAGMLDANPAL
;
A
#
# COMPACT_ATOMS: atom_id res chain seq x y z
N MET A 1 21.64 -8.57 17.31
CA MET A 1 20.35 -8.62 18.02
C MET A 1 20.63 -8.80 19.51
N GLN A 2 20.17 -7.88 20.37
CA GLN A 2 20.26 -8.05 21.82
C GLN A 2 19.34 -9.23 22.21
N LYS A 3 19.94 -10.28 22.82
CA LYS A 3 19.19 -11.42 23.36
C LYS A 3 18.21 -10.93 24.42
N GLY A 4 16.90 -11.06 24.19
CA GLY A 4 15.85 -10.87 25.20
C GLY A 4 14.80 -9.78 24.96
N ARG A 5 14.91 -8.91 23.91
CA ARG A 5 13.84 -7.98 23.58
C ARG A 5 13.17 -8.31 22.24
N LEU A 6 11.89 -8.03 22.13
CA LEU A 6 11.18 -8.08 20.85
C LEU A 6 11.76 -7.06 19.88
N PRO A 7 11.88 -7.39 18.57
CA PRO A 7 12.31 -6.44 17.56
C PRO A 7 11.30 -5.29 17.45
N ARG A 8 11.79 -4.08 17.20
CA ARG A 8 10.97 -2.89 16.96
C ARG A 8 10.74 -2.69 15.48
N ILE A 9 9.50 -2.75 15.06
CA ILE A 9 9.12 -2.58 13.65
C ILE A 9 8.30 -1.31 13.49
N LEU A 10 8.83 -0.36 12.73
CA LEU A 10 8.11 0.85 12.33
C LEU A 10 7.38 0.60 11.02
N ILE A 11 6.06 0.67 11.03
CA ILE A 11 5.24 0.59 9.81
C ILE A 11 4.84 2.01 9.42
N VAL A 12 5.24 2.44 8.22
CA VAL A 12 4.91 3.77 7.69
C VAL A 12 3.91 3.67 6.55
N THR A 13 2.82 4.42 6.67
CA THR A 13 1.68 4.39 5.75
C THR A 13 1.23 5.80 5.40
N ALA A 14 0.35 5.93 4.39
CA ALA A 14 -0.33 7.16 4.02
C ALA A 14 -1.81 6.90 3.71
N GLY A 15 -2.70 7.56 4.44
CA GLY A 15 -4.15 7.36 4.40
C GLY A 15 -4.85 8.14 3.28
N TYR A 16 -4.25 8.28 2.10
CA TYR A 16 -4.95 8.84 0.94
C TYR A 16 -6.12 7.95 0.52
N GLY A 17 -5.93 6.61 0.54
CA GLY A 17 -6.96 5.59 0.43
C GLY A 17 -6.83 4.56 1.55
N GLU A 18 -7.83 3.68 1.70
CA GLU A 18 -7.81 2.68 2.77
C GLU A 18 -6.87 1.49 2.48
N GLY A 19 -6.46 1.26 1.22
CA GLY A 19 -5.59 0.14 0.86
C GLY A 19 -4.27 0.13 1.63
N HIS A 20 -3.54 1.24 1.62
CA HIS A 20 -2.26 1.36 2.33
C HIS A 20 -2.40 1.18 3.85
N ASN A 21 -3.44 1.78 4.45
CA ASN A 21 -3.73 1.65 5.87
C ASN A 21 -4.18 0.23 6.24
N SER A 22 -4.96 -0.41 5.38
CA SER A 22 -5.39 -1.80 5.57
C SER A 22 -4.20 -2.75 5.55
N ALA A 23 -3.30 -2.60 4.58
CA ALA A 23 -2.05 -3.36 4.52
C ALA A 23 -1.19 -3.14 5.77
N ALA A 24 -1.04 -1.89 6.22
CA ALA A 24 -0.29 -1.56 7.43
C ALA A 24 -0.89 -2.24 8.68
N ARG A 25 -2.22 -2.25 8.80
CA ARG A 25 -2.93 -2.96 9.89
C ARG A 25 -2.72 -4.48 9.79
N GLY A 26 -2.85 -5.07 8.59
CA GLY A 26 -2.61 -6.49 8.37
C GLY A 26 -1.21 -6.93 8.77
N VAL A 27 -0.18 -6.17 8.39
CA VAL A 27 1.20 -6.43 8.81
C VAL A 27 1.35 -6.28 10.33
N ARG A 28 0.80 -5.23 10.95
CA ARG A 28 0.82 -5.06 12.40
C ARG A 28 0.21 -6.25 13.12
N ASP A 29 -0.96 -6.69 12.70
CA ASP A 29 -1.72 -7.74 13.35
C ASP A 29 -1.01 -9.10 13.20
N SER A 30 -0.35 -9.35 12.06
CA SER A 30 0.48 -10.54 11.82
C SER A 30 1.75 -10.57 12.68
N LEU A 31 2.21 -9.43 13.18
CA LEU A 31 3.38 -9.30 14.05
C LEU A 31 3.03 -9.30 15.54
N ALA A 32 1.75 -9.43 15.91
CA ALA A 32 1.30 -9.44 17.29
C ALA A 32 2.03 -10.54 18.10
N GLY A 33 2.56 -10.17 19.26
CA GLY A 33 3.36 -11.06 20.10
C GLY A 33 4.77 -11.39 19.60
N ARG A 34 5.15 -10.99 18.38
CA ARG A 34 6.46 -11.26 17.76
C ARG A 34 7.36 -10.02 17.67
N ALA A 35 6.76 -8.82 17.68
CA ALA A 35 7.48 -7.56 17.59
C ALA A 35 6.78 -6.46 18.39
N GLU A 36 7.54 -5.45 18.81
CA GLU A 36 7.03 -4.15 19.25
C GLU A 36 6.75 -3.32 17.97
N VAL A 37 5.47 -3.11 17.63
CA VAL A 37 5.07 -2.50 16.37
C VAL A 37 4.52 -1.10 16.61
N ARG A 38 5.05 -0.13 15.85
CA ARG A 38 4.49 1.21 15.75
C ARG A 38 4.01 1.48 14.33
N VAL A 39 2.75 1.85 14.15
CA VAL A 39 2.18 2.28 12.86
C VAL A 39 2.04 3.78 12.86
N THR A 40 2.51 4.44 11.80
CA THR A 40 2.48 5.90 11.65
C THR A 40 2.04 6.29 10.26
N ASP A 41 0.99 7.11 10.15
CA ASP A 41 0.68 7.85 8.93
C ASP A 41 1.51 9.12 8.90
N LEU A 42 2.66 9.07 8.23
CA LEU A 42 3.61 10.17 8.22
C LEU A 42 3.05 11.47 7.63
N CYS A 43 2.19 11.38 6.60
CA CYS A 43 1.58 12.56 5.99
C CYS A 43 0.55 13.21 6.92
N ALA A 44 -0.30 12.38 7.54
CA ALA A 44 -1.32 12.87 8.47
C ALA A 44 -0.70 13.48 9.74
N GLU A 45 0.38 12.87 10.26
CA GLU A 45 1.06 13.38 11.47
C GLU A 45 1.92 14.62 11.19
N ALA A 46 2.69 14.63 10.09
CA ALA A 46 3.59 15.74 9.79
C ALA A 46 2.87 16.99 9.29
N MET A 47 1.80 16.82 8.54
CA MET A 47 1.09 17.91 7.85
C MET A 47 -0.45 17.73 7.91
N PRO A 48 -1.09 17.72 9.08
CA PRO A 48 -2.48 17.29 9.23
C PRO A 48 -3.49 18.14 8.44
N ARG A 49 -3.26 19.45 8.32
CA ARG A 49 -4.15 20.35 7.55
C ARG A 49 -3.99 20.13 6.04
N MET A 50 -2.74 20.08 5.57
CA MET A 50 -2.41 19.85 4.17
C MET A 50 -2.88 18.45 3.74
N PHE A 51 -2.64 17.44 4.57
CA PHE A 51 -3.06 16.08 4.31
C PHE A 51 -4.59 15.97 4.15
N ARG A 52 -5.37 16.59 5.04
CA ARG A 52 -6.85 16.60 4.91
C ARG A 52 -7.30 17.24 3.59
N LEU A 53 -6.70 18.36 3.21
CA LEU A 53 -7.02 19.05 1.97
C LEU A 53 -6.66 18.22 0.73
N THR A 54 -5.43 17.70 0.67
CA THR A 54 -4.96 16.89 -0.46
C THR A 54 -5.71 15.57 -0.57
N ARG A 55 -6.04 14.93 0.57
CA ARG A 55 -6.88 13.72 0.60
C ARG A 55 -8.29 14.00 0.07
N ALA A 56 -8.91 15.09 0.51
CA ALA A 56 -10.24 15.47 0.02
C ALA A 56 -10.22 15.76 -1.48
N ALA A 57 -9.22 16.49 -1.98
CA ALA A 57 -9.03 16.77 -3.41
C ALA A 57 -8.80 15.48 -4.20
N TYR A 58 -7.97 14.57 -3.69
CA TYR A 58 -7.72 13.25 -4.27
C TYR A 58 -9.01 12.44 -4.43
N LEU A 59 -9.77 12.26 -3.33
CA LEU A 59 -11.02 11.50 -3.35
C LEU A 59 -12.08 12.13 -4.26
N TRP A 60 -12.16 13.45 -4.26
CA TRP A 60 -13.06 14.20 -5.15
C TRP A 60 -12.69 14.00 -6.63
N THR A 61 -11.39 14.08 -6.96
CA THR A 61 -10.90 13.92 -8.34
C THR A 61 -11.19 12.51 -8.86
N ILE A 62 -10.91 11.48 -8.07
CA ILE A 62 -11.20 10.08 -8.46
C ILE A 62 -12.69 9.89 -8.70
N SER A 63 -13.55 10.45 -7.81
CA SER A 63 -14.99 10.22 -7.87
C SER A 63 -15.69 11.02 -8.96
N ARG A 64 -15.21 12.25 -9.26
CA ARG A 64 -15.91 13.20 -10.13
C ARG A 64 -15.24 13.44 -11.46
N MET A 65 -13.92 13.24 -11.53
CA MET A 65 -13.10 13.57 -12.72
C MET A 65 -12.14 12.42 -13.08
N PRO A 66 -12.63 11.21 -13.42
CA PRO A 66 -11.78 10.06 -13.67
C PRO A 66 -10.81 10.25 -14.84
N ARG A 67 -11.16 11.08 -15.85
CA ARG A 67 -10.25 11.41 -16.95
C ARG A 67 -9.07 12.27 -16.50
N LEU A 68 -9.33 13.25 -15.63
CA LEU A 68 -8.28 14.08 -15.03
C LEU A 68 -7.39 13.21 -14.13
N TRP A 69 -7.98 12.32 -13.34
CA TRP A 69 -7.23 11.36 -12.52
C TRP A 69 -6.32 10.49 -13.37
N LYS A 70 -6.83 9.91 -14.46
CA LYS A 70 -6.03 9.12 -15.39
C LYS A 70 -4.83 9.91 -15.92
N TRP A 71 -5.06 11.14 -16.37
CA TRP A 71 -4.00 12.02 -16.87
C TRP A 71 -2.95 12.32 -15.76
N MET A 72 -3.39 12.66 -14.56
CA MET A 72 -2.48 12.90 -13.42
C MET A 72 -1.65 11.65 -13.08
N TYR A 73 -2.28 10.48 -13.12
CA TYR A 73 -1.61 9.19 -12.88
C TYR A 73 -0.53 8.95 -13.95
N GLU A 74 -0.85 9.12 -15.23
CA GLU A 74 0.10 8.95 -16.34
C GLU A 74 1.26 9.96 -16.26
N VAL A 75 0.99 11.20 -15.89
CA VAL A 75 2.04 12.21 -15.65
C VAL A 75 2.92 11.82 -14.48
N SER A 76 2.34 11.30 -13.39
CA SER A 76 3.11 10.82 -12.24
C SER A 76 3.96 9.60 -12.57
N ASP A 77 3.43 8.70 -13.40
CA ASP A 77 4.15 7.50 -13.85
C ASP A 77 5.37 7.82 -14.72
N ARG A 78 5.33 8.95 -15.46
CA ARG A 78 6.49 9.43 -16.25
C ARG A 78 7.58 10.09 -15.40
N ARG A 79 7.29 10.44 -14.15
CA ARG A 79 8.25 11.09 -13.26
C ARG A 79 9.15 10.05 -12.59
N ASN A 80 10.45 10.26 -12.71
CA ASN A 80 11.41 9.52 -11.89
C ASN A 80 11.61 10.31 -10.57
N MET A 81 11.07 9.79 -9.48
CA MET A 81 11.19 10.42 -8.16
C MET A 81 12.63 10.41 -7.64
N ALA A 82 13.46 9.47 -8.11
CA ALA A 82 14.87 9.44 -7.77
C ALA A 82 15.66 10.62 -8.35
N GLU A 83 15.23 11.13 -9.51
CA GLU A 83 15.87 12.29 -10.17
C GLU A 83 15.30 13.63 -9.69
N LYS A 84 14.03 13.66 -9.35
CA LYS A 84 13.32 14.91 -8.97
C LYS A 84 12.58 14.70 -7.65
N PRO A 85 13.21 15.03 -6.51
CA PRO A 85 12.58 14.86 -5.22
C PRO A 85 11.24 15.61 -5.14
N VAL A 86 10.28 15.01 -4.48
CA VAL A 86 8.95 15.60 -4.29
C VAL A 86 9.08 16.84 -3.42
N ARG A 87 8.79 18.01 -3.98
CA ARG A 87 8.82 19.27 -3.22
C ARG A 87 7.66 19.30 -2.20
N GLY A 88 7.88 19.93 -1.06
CA GLY A 88 6.85 20.13 -0.04
C GLY A 88 6.67 19.00 0.95
N ILE A 89 7.44 17.90 0.86
CA ILE A 89 7.39 16.77 1.80
C ILE A 89 8.47 16.82 2.90
N ALA A 90 9.24 17.90 2.98
CA ALA A 90 10.27 18.08 4.01
C ALA A 90 9.76 17.90 5.46
N PRO A 91 8.54 18.29 5.84
CA PRO A 91 8.02 17.98 7.18
C PRO A 91 7.85 16.48 7.43
N VAL A 92 7.43 15.72 6.40
CA VAL A 92 7.28 14.26 6.47
C VAL A 92 8.64 13.59 6.64
N GLU A 93 9.64 14.03 5.87
CA GLU A 93 11.01 13.53 5.96
C GLU A 93 11.62 13.82 7.35
N ARG A 94 11.43 15.03 7.89
CA ARG A 94 11.87 15.37 9.26
C ARG A 94 11.19 14.51 10.34
N LEU A 95 9.91 14.23 10.18
CA LEU A 95 9.19 13.33 11.11
C LEU A 95 9.77 11.92 11.04
N LEU A 96 9.98 11.39 9.83
CA LEU A 96 10.57 10.06 9.64
C LEU A 96 11.98 10.01 10.27
N GLU A 97 12.84 10.98 9.99
CA GLU A 97 14.19 11.07 10.57
C GLU A 97 14.16 11.11 12.11
N ARG A 98 13.24 11.89 12.69
CA ARG A 98 13.03 11.94 14.14
C ARG A 98 12.62 10.59 14.70
N LEU A 99 11.66 9.90 14.08
CA LEU A 99 11.20 8.57 14.51
C LEU A 99 12.34 7.54 14.47
N LEU A 100 13.14 7.55 13.40
CA LEU A 100 14.30 6.66 13.27
C LEU A 100 15.33 6.91 14.37
N ARG A 101 15.56 8.17 14.72
CA ARG A 101 16.52 8.56 15.75
C ARG A 101 16.05 8.27 17.17
N GLU A 102 14.77 8.57 17.49
CA GLU A 102 14.22 8.48 18.83
C GLU A 102 13.72 7.10 19.18
N TRP A 103 12.97 6.48 18.27
CA TRP A 103 12.39 5.17 18.52
C TRP A 103 13.33 4.01 18.16
N LYS A 104 14.32 4.26 17.29
CA LYS A 104 15.37 3.31 16.88
C LYS A 104 14.79 1.96 16.45
N PRO A 105 13.97 1.91 15.38
CA PRO A 105 13.43 0.66 14.88
C PRO A 105 14.55 -0.26 14.39
N ASP A 106 14.37 -1.58 14.57
CA ASP A 106 15.24 -2.60 14.00
C ASP A 106 14.97 -2.79 12.50
N ALA A 107 13.72 -2.52 12.05
CA ALA A 107 13.37 -2.49 10.63
C ALA A 107 12.16 -1.57 10.39
N VAL A 108 11.98 -1.15 9.13
CA VAL A 108 10.85 -0.34 8.67
C VAL A 108 10.05 -1.10 7.61
N VAL A 109 8.73 -1.07 7.70
CA VAL A 109 7.82 -1.57 6.66
C VAL A 109 7.12 -0.39 6.01
N CYS A 110 7.26 -0.26 4.70
CA CYS A 110 6.67 0.82 3.92
C CYS A 110 5.48 0.28 3.13
N THR A 111 4.28 0.78 3.41
CA THR A 111 3.06 0.44 2.64
C THR A 111 2.67 1.54 1.65
N TYR A 112 3.50 2.57 1.49
CA TYR A 112 3.28 3.66 0.55
C TYR A 112 4.55 3.97 -0.24
N MET A 113 4.41 4.15 -1.54
CA MET A 113 5.48 4.19 -2.54
C MET A 113 6.57 5.25 -2.32
N VAL A 114 6.28 6.34 -1.62
CA VAL A 114 7.22 7.45 -1.40
C VAL A 114 8.23 7.18 -0.29
N TYR A 115 7.85 6.40 0.71
CA TYR A 115 8.67 6.24 1.92
C TYR A 115 9.93 5.40 1.74
N PRO A 116 9.95 4.34 0.91
CA PRO A 116 11.19 3.65 0.56
C PRO A 116 12.24 4.59 -0.01
N TYR A 117 11.84 5.47 -0.93
CA TYR A 117 12.70 6.50 -1.50
C TYR A 117 13.22 7.48 -0.45
N MET A 118 12.36 7.92 0.51
CA MET A 118 12.79 8.78 1.61
C MET A 118 13.84 8.09 2.49
N LEU A 119 13.70 6.80 2.77
CA LEU A 119 14.68 6.03 3.55
C LEU A 119 16.04 5.97 2.82
N ASP A 120 16.03 5.74 1.51
CA ASP A 120 17.25 5.76 0.70
C ASP A 120 17.93 7.14 0.71
N SER A 121 17.14 8.20 0.56
CA SER A 121 17.61 9.59 0.61
C SER A 121 18.22 9.92 1.97
N LEU A 122 17.56 9.56 3.06
CA LEU A 122 18.05 9.73 4.42
C LEU A 122 19.35 8.95 4.66
N ALA A 123 19.40 7.69 4.24
CA ALA A 123 20.59 6.86 4.37
C ALA A 123 21.79 7.47 3.63
N SER A 124 21.58 7.95 2.40
CA SER A 124 22.62 8.59 1.59
C SER A 124 23.12 9.88 2.21
N ARG A 125 22.25 10.66 2.86
CA ARG A 125 22.59 11.95 3.46
C ARG A 125 23.23 11.82 4.84
N THR A 126 22.77 10.85 5.64
CA THR A 126 23.18 10.70 7.05
C THR A 126 24.21 9.61 7.29
N GLY A 127 24.49 8.76 6.30
CA GLY A 127 25.32 7.55 6.45
C GLY A 127 24.67 6.45 7.30
N ARG A 128 23.40 6.59 7.69
CA ARG A 128 22.70 5.64 8.56
C ARG A 128 21.58 4.95 7.79
N ALA A 129 21.79 3.69 7.44
CA ALA A 129 20.77 2.85 6.83
C ALA A 129 20.02 2.06 7.89
N VAL A 130 18.70 1.98 7.76
CA VAL A 130 17.84 1.09 8.53
C VAL A 130 17.28 0.04 7.57
N PRO A 131 17.31 -1.26 7.90
CA PRO A 131 16.68 -2.28 7.07
C PRO A 131 15.21 -1.95 6.82
N TYR A 132 14.73 -2.11 5.60
CA TYR A 132 13.34 -1.88 5.30
C TYR A 132 12.78 -2.86 4.26
N LEU A 133 11.45 -2.99 4.26
CA LEU A 133 10.66 -3.80 3.34
C LEU A 133 9.60 -2.90 2.70
N THR A 134 9.39 -3.04 1.41
CA THR A 134 8.30 -2.39 0.69
C THR A 134 7.16 -3.38 0.48
N VAL A 135 5.97 -3.04 0.97
CA VAL A 135 4.73 -3.78 0.71
C VAL A 135 3.97 -3.04 -0.39
N VAL A 136 3.93 -3.64 -1.56
CA VAL A 136 3.20 -3.11 -2.72
C VAL A 136 1.71 -3.40 -2.53
N THR A 137 0.91 -2.35 -2.52
CA THR A 137 -0.54 -2.43 -2.30
C THR A 137 -1.35 -2.31 -3.59
N ASP A 138 -0.68 -1.97 -4.68
CA ASP A 138 -1.27 -1.94 -6.01
C ASP A 138 -1.15 -3.32 -6.67
N SER A 139 -2.09 -3.65 -7.56
CA SER A 139 -2.12 -4.89 -8.32
C SER A 139 -2.42 -4.58 -9.79
N PHE A 140 -1.87 -5.34 -10.72
CA PHE A 140 -2.00 -5.22 -12.19
C PHE A 140 -1.45 -3.92 -12.79
N VAL A 141 -1.68 -2.76 -12.20
CA VAL A 141 -1.19 -1.47 -12.70
C VAL A 141 -0.23 -0.87 -11.69
N ILE A 142 1.05 -1.03 -11.95
CA ILE A 142 2.13 -0.60 -11.02
C ILE A 142 2.75 0.69 -11.51
N ASN A 143 2.56 1.76 -10.73
CA ASN A 143 3.17 3.06 -10.99
C ASN A 143 4.70 3.00 -10.77
N LYS A 144 5.46 3.72 -11.60
CA LYS A 144 6.93 3.80 -11.49
C LYS A 144 7.43 4.24 -10.12
N SER A 145 6.64 4.99 -9.37
CA SER A 145 7.01 5.41 -8.01
C SER A 145 7.27 4.24 -7.05
N TRP A 146 6.68 3.06 -7.27
CA TRP A 146 7.02 1.85 -6.52
C TRP A 146 8.45 1.34 -6.81
N LEU A 147 9.00 1.69 -7.97
CA LEU A 147 10.29 1.19 -8.48
C LEU A 147 11.46 2.14 -8.17
N CYS A 148 11.17 3.35 -7.66
CA CYS A 148 12.19 4.40 -7.48
C CYS A 148 13.10 4.21 -6.26
N SER A 149 12.94 3.15 -5.49
CA SER A 149 13.74 2.86 -4.29
C SER A 149 14.74 1.72 -4.50
N LYS A 150 15.72 1.65 -3.60
CA LYS A 150 16.68 0.55 -3.51
C LYS A 150 16.23 -0.52 -2.53
N SER A 151 14.91 -0.70 -2.35
CA SER A 151 14.36 -1.66 -1.39
C SER A 151 15.07 -3.01 -1.50
N PRO A 152 15.54 -3.59 -0.41
CA PRO A 152 16.14 -4.91 -0.45
C PRO A 152 15.11 -6.01 -0.71
N LEU A 153 13.83 -5.72 -0.44
CA LEU A 153 12.75 -6.67 -0.64
C LEU A 153 11.42 -5.94 -0.92
N TRP A 154 10.69 -6.42 -1.92
CA TRP A 154 9.31 -6.05 -2.21
C TRP A 154 8.39 -7.25 -1.95
N ALA A 155 7.40 -7.08 -1.08
CA ALA A 155 6.28 -7.98 -0.92
C ALA A 155 5.17 -7.54 -1.87
N VAL A 156 4.76 -8.42 -2.77
CA VAL A 156 3.75 -8.16 -3.82
C VAL A 156 2.52 -9.03 -3.63
N THR A 157 1.40 -8.55 -4.13
CA THR A 157 0.08 -9.15 -3.92
C THR A 157 -0.11 -10.49 -4.64
N ASP A 158 0.46 -10.64 -5.83
CA ASP A 158 0.16 -11.76 -6.71
C ASP A 158 1.28 -11.98 -7.75
N PRO A 159 1.30 -13.16 -8.42
CA PRO A 159 2.31 -13.47 -9.43
C PRO A 159 2.31 -12.53 -10.64
N TRP A 160 1.15 -11.97 -11.03
CA TRP A 160 1.04 -11.04 -12.15
C TRP A 160 1.73 -9.72 -11.82
N THR A 161 1.47 -9.19 -10.63
CA THR A 161 2.16 -8.00 -10.10
C THR A 161 3.66 -8.20 -10.06
N ARG A 162 4.11 -9.38 -9.61
CA ARG A 162 5.54 -9.75 -9.64
C ARG A 162 6.09 -9.69 -11.06
N ALA A 163 5.44 -10.36 -12.04
CA ALA A 163 5.89 -10.39 -13.43
C ALA A 163 5.99 -8.98 -14.04
N ILE A 164 4.99 -8.12 -13.79
CA ILE A 164 5.00 -6.72 -14.24
C ILE A 164 6.19 -5.95 -13.64
N MET A 165 6.51 -6.17 -12.37
CA MET A 165 7.63 -5.47 -11.72
C MET A 165 8.99 -5.99 -12.21
N GLU A 166 9.11 -7.29 -12.52
CA GLU A 166 10.27 -7.89 -13.16
C GLU A 166 10.49 -7.31 -14.56
N GLU A 167 9.43 -7.23 -15.38
CA GLU A 167 9.47 -6.60 -16.72
C GLU A 167 9.88 -5.13 -16.66
N LYS A 168 9.49 -4.42 -15.59
CA LYS A 168 9.92 -3.04 -15.34
C LYS A 168 11.35 -2.93 -14.77
N GLY A 169 12.09 -4.04 -14.65
CA GLY A 169 13.52 -4.07 -14.32
C GLY A 169 13.87 -4.32 -12.86
N LEU A 170 12.92 -4.72 -12.01
CA LEU A 170 13.27 -5.11 -10.65
C LEU A 170 13.86 -6.52 -10.59
N PRO A 171 14.92 -6.74 -9.78
CA PRO A 171 15.52 -8.05 -9.61
C PRO A 171 14.53 -9.07 -9.02
N GLN A 172 14.47 -10.24 -9.65
CA GLN A 172 13.56 -11.34 -9.25
C GLN A 172 13.79 -11.81 -7.81
N ASP A 173 15.06 -11.85 -7.39
CA ASP A 173 15.47 -12.27 -6.04
C ASP A 173 15.00 -11.32 -4.94
N ARG A 174 14.60 -10.09 -5.27
CA ARG A 174 14.05 -9.09 -4.34
C ARG A 174 12.54 -9.05 -4.33
N LEU A 175 11.85 -9.81 -5.17
CA LEU A 175 10.39 -9.86 -5.25
C LEU A 175 9.84 -11.13 -4.60
N ARG A 176 8.90 -10.97 -3.66
CA ARG A 176 8.21 -12.08 -3.00
C ARG A 176 6.71 -11.92 -3.11
N VAL A 177 6.05 -12.93 -3.64
CA VAL A 177 4.57 -13.01 -3.63
C VAL A 177 4.15 -13.44 -2.23
N THR A 178 3.48 -12.55 -1.52
CA THR A 178 3.03 -12.76 -0.14
C THR A 178 1.52 -12.68 0.03
N GLY A 179 0.81 -12.29 -1.02
CA GLY A 179 -0.59 -11.87 -0.89
C GLY A 179 -0.72 -10.43 -0.37
N PHE A 180 -1.94 -9.91 -0.39
CA PHE A 180 -2.25 -8.64 0.25
C PHE A 180 -2.33 -8.86 1.77
N PRO A 181 -1.64 -8.05 2.60
CA PRO A 181 -1.70 -8.20 4.05
C PRO A 181 -3.11 -7.91 4.57
N VAL A 182 -3.76 -8.93 5.09
CA VAL A 182 -5.07 -8.85 5.74
C VAL A 182 -4.98 -9.18 7.22
N ASN A 183 -6.04 -8.92 7.97
CA ASN A 183 -6.12 -9.35 9.36
C ASN A 183 -6.01 -10.89 9.43
N PRO A 184 -5.11 -11.47 10.24
CA PRO A 184 -4.93 -12.92 10.36
C PRO A 184 -6.23 -13.70 10.69
N VAL A 185 -7.16 -13.06 11.39
CA VAL A 185 -8.48 -13.65 11.70
C VAL A 185 -9.25 -13.98 10.42
N LEU A 186 -9.12 -13.17 9.36
CA LEU A 186 -9.78 -13.44 8.07
C LEU A 186 -9.18 -14.66 7.37
N GLY A 187 -7.87 -14.89 7.51
CA GLY A 187 -7.21 -16.11 7.03
C GLY A 187 -7.75 -17.36 7.73
N ALA A 188 -7.80 -17.34 9.05
CA ALA A 188 -8.36 -18.45 9.83
C ALA A 188 -9.82 -18.74 9.49
N LEU A 189 -10.66 -17.69 9.37
CA LEU A 189 -12.05 -17.85 8.95
C LEU A 189 -12.20 -18.44 7.53
N ALA A 190 -11.30 -18.08 6.61
CA ALA A 190 -11.32 -18.64 5.26
C ALA A 190 -10.94 -20.13 5.23
N GLU A 191 -10.04 -20.57 6.14
CA GLU A 191 -9.69 -21.98 6.30
C GLU A 191 -10.82 -22.79 6.96
N GLU A 192 -11.50 -22.21 7.96
CA GLU A 192 -12.66 -22.83 8.63
C GLU A 192 -13.89 -22.89 7.71
N HIS A 193 -14.06 -21.92 6.83
CA HIS A 193 -15.21 -21.78 5.95
C HIS A 193 -14.75 -21.62 4.49
N PRO A 194 -14.18 -22.66 3.88
CA PRO A 194 -13.76 -22.58 2.48
C PRO A 194 -14.96 -22.32 1.59
N LEU A 195 -14.81 -21.34 0.69
CA LEU A 195 -15.83 -21.05 -0.32
C LEU A 195 -15.93 -22.27 -1.24
N SER A 196 -17.01 -23.03 -1.11
CA SER A 196 -17.37 -24.10 -2.03
C SER A 196 -18.62 -23.68 -2.79
N TRP A 197 -18.53 -23.64 -4.10
CA TRP A 197 -19.70 -23.52 -4.98
C TRP A 197 -19.86 -24.82 -5.74
N LYS A 198 -21.08 -25.34 -5.82
CA LYS A 198 -21.42 -26.53 -6.60
C LYS A 198 -22.31 -26.12 -7.75
N GLU A 199 -22.15 -26.79 -8.89
CA GLU A 199 -23.02 -26.60 -10.04
C GLU A 199 -24.48 -26.81 -9.63
N GLY A 200 -25.36 -25.83 -9.96
CA GLY A 200 -26.77 -25.85 -9.58
C GLY A 200 -27.09 -25.11 -8.26
N GLU A 201 -26.07 -24.66 -7.49
CA GLU A 201 -26.31 -23.77 -6.36
C GLU A 201 -26.37 -22.31 -6.80
N PRO A 202 -27.18 -21.45 -6.09
CA PRO A 202 -27.20 -20.03 -6.38
C PRO A 202 -25.80 -19.41 -6.23
N PHE A 203 -25.33 -18.71 -7.27
CA PHE A 203 -24.06 -17.98 -7.22
C PHE A 203 -24.20 -16.74 -6.34
N ARG A 204 -23.36 -16.61 -5.33
CA ARG A 204 -23.38 -15.46 -4.41
C ARG A 204 -22.37 -14.41 -4.85
N VAL A 205 -22.84 -13.20 -5.12
CA VAL A 205 -22.01 -12.06 -5.49
C VAL A 205 -21.98 -11.05 -4.37
N LEU A 206 -20.78 -10.72 -3.88
CA LEU A 206 -20.57 -9.58 -2.98
C LEU A 206 -20.13 -8.37 -3.82
N TYR A 207 -20.99 -7.37 -3.90
CA TYR A 207 -20.74 -6.16 -4.68
C TYR A 207 -20.46 -4.96 -3.76
N PHE A 208 -19.28 -4.34 -3.92
CA PHE A 208 -18.92 -3.10 -3.23
C PHE A 208 -19.18 -1.90 -4.14
N ALA A 209 -20.26 -1.17 -3.88
CA ALA A 209 -20.59 0.04 -4.63
C ALA A 209 -19.58 1.15 -4.35
N GLN A 210 -18.81 1.55 -5.35
CA GLN A 210 -17.88 2.68 -5.25
C GLN A 210 -18.52 4.03 -5.61
N ARG A 211 -19.74 4.03 -6.13
CA ARG A 211 -20.51 5.19 -6.57
C ARG A 211 -21.84 5.31 -5.84
N SER A 212 -22.59 6.36 -6.15
CA SER A 212 -23.93 6.55 -5.57
C SER A 212 -24.84 5.34 -5.84
N ALA A 213 -25.81 5.10 -4.98
CA ALA A 213 -26.78 4.01 -5.09
C ALA A 213 -27.47 3.93 -6.47
N ARG A 214 -27.64 5.07 -7.16
CA ARG A 214 -28.22 5.13 -8.52
C ARG A 214 -27.32 4.46 -9.56
N HIS A 215 -25.99 4.69 -9.50
CA HIS A 215 -25.02 4.05 -10.39
C HIS A 215 -24.88 2.56 -10.07
N ALA A 216 -24.86 2.21 -8.79
CA ALA A 216 -24.79 0.82 -8.35
C ALA A 216 -25.96 -0.01 -8.89
N ARG A 217 -27.18 0.55 -8.86
CA ARG A 217 -28.37 -0.12 -9.44
C ARG A 217 -28.25 -0.34 -10.94
N ALA A 218 -27.76 0.65 -11.68
CA ALA A 218 -27.59 0.55 -13.13
C ALA A 218 -26.49 -0.48 -13.49
N GLU A 219 -25.40 -0.50 -12.73
CA GLU A 219 -24.32 -1.49 -12.91
C GLU A 219 -24.80 -2.91 -12.60
N LEU A 220 -25.53 -3.10 -11.51
CA LEU A 220 -26.11 -4.42 -11.16
C LEU A 220 -27.15 -4.88 -12.18
N ALA A 221 -28.02 -3.98 -12.64
CA ALA A 221 -29.00 -4.31 -13.70
C ALA A 221 -28.27 -4.76 -14.98
N GLY A 222 -27.26 -4.00 -15.42
CA GLY A 222 -26.47 -4.38 -16.59
C GLY A 222 -25.71 -5.71 -16.42
N MET A 223 -25.25 -6.04 -15.22
CA MET A 223 -24.61 -7.34 -14.94
C MET A 223 -25.62 -8.51 -15.03
N LEU A 224 -26.83 -8.32 -14.48
CA LEU A 224 -27.90 -9.31 -14.54
C LEU A 224 -28.43 -9.50 -15.97
N ASP A 225 -28.60 -8.39 -16.72
CA ASP A 225 -29.04 -8.43 -18.12
C ASP A 225 -28.03 -9.16 -19.01
N ALA A 226 -26.72 -8.98 -18.75
CA ALA A 226 -25.65 -9.64 -19.48
C ALA A 226 -25.46 -11.12 -19.08
N ASN A 227 -25.97 -11.53 -17.94
CA ASN A 227 -25.82 -12.89 -17.39
C ASN A 227 -27.16 -13.38 -16.81
N PRO A 228 -28.13 -13.75 -17.68
CA PRO A 228 -29.46 -14.15 -17.23
C PRO A 228 -29.50 -15.40 -16.36
N ALA A 229 -28.38 -16.09 -16.21
CA ALA A 229 -28.22 -17.24 -15.31
C ALA A 229 -27.80 -16.83 -13.87
N LEU A 230 -27.50 -15.55 -13.62
CA LEU A 230 -27.29 -15.00 -12.29
C LEU A 230 -28.62 -14.58 -11.64
#